data_fbab1a35132afb9b06e9b690cc7eb1da
#
_entry.id   fbab1a35132afb9b06e9b690cc7eb1da
#
_cell.length_a   1.000
_cell.length_b   1.000
_cell.length_c   1.000
_cell.angle_alpha   90.00
_cell.angle_beta   90.00
_cell.angle_gamma   90.00
#
_symmetry.space_group_name_H-M   'P 1'
#
loop_
_entity.id
_entity.type
_entity.pdbx_description
1 polymer ?
#
loop_
_entity_poly.entity_id
_entity_poly.type
_entity_poly.pdbx_seq_one_letter_code
_entity_poly.pdbx_strand_id
1 'polypeptide(L)'
;MKPSKAQVRTMFRMCAVSRRAYNWKLAEQTKAYELAKANTPEGEKVKCKLGTPIDWHREWCKFKKLPENKWMTEVSKFCGQEALIDLGAAWKRFFKGQAKHPCFHKYNQDNSFRCSGGVFIGRDFVQLPTLGKVRLQEKDYIKIPKDSEKIPLSMATVSVDATGKWFVSFAYVTDIIPIHEVVSSIATDDIVGIDFGIKDLAITSEGIVYANPKGYDRAKARLRRYQRALDRKKKGSKNKTKCHKRIARLYRRITNVRINAAHQFTSDVVYKSKPKMVVIEDLKPRNMTKNHKLASAILDANFGRMRTYLEYKCRWNNINLVAAPRFYASSQYCSHCGQYKKEDLTLNDREWVCPVCGHHHDRDFNAARNLQFYGLWLAELVSTQNTCGENTVEACPHGNTGCASYREGMTYVSPRDMRLQFLESQEQCISLKQEITNTYLFGRNV
;
A
#
# COMPACT_ATOMS: atom_id res chain seq x y z
N MET A 1 7.19 17.76 11.49
CA MET A 1 6.92 19.03 12.20
C MET A 1 8.01 19.33 13.22
N LYS A 2 8.20 20.62 13.57
CA LYS A 2 9.11 21.10 14.63
C LYS A 2 8.32 21.92 15.66
N PRO A 3 7.49 21.26 16.50
CA PRO A 3 6.70 21.97 17.50
C PRO A 3 7.58 22.51 18.66
N SER A 4 7.16 23.61 19.28
CA SER A 4 7.75 24.12 20.52
C SER A 4 7.45 23.19 21.70
N LYS A 5 8.14 23.34 22.83
CA LYS A 5 7.89 22.55 24.05
C LYS A 5 6.45 22.72 24.57
N ALA A 6 5.89 23.93 24.47
CA ALA A 6 4.50 24.20 24.85
C ALA A 6 3.52 23.47 23.92
N GLN A 7 3.72 23.59 22.60
CA GLN A 7 2.91 22.88 21.61
C GLN A 7 2.97 21.37 21.80
N VAL A 8 4.13 20.78 22.09
CA VAL A 8 4.26 19.34 22.36
C VAL A 8 3.39 18.92 23.57
N ARG A 9 3.34 19.70 24.63
CA ARG A 9 2.48 19.42 25.80
C ARG A 9 1.00 19.40 25.39
N THR A 10 0.56 20.39 24.63
CA THR A 10 -0.83 20.48 24.13
C THR A 10 -1.13 19.34 23.18
N MET A 11 -0.23 18.99 22.27
CA MET A 11 -0.39 17.85 21.34
C MET A 11 -0.55 16.51 22.09
N PHE A 12 0.20 16.26 23.16
CA PHE A 12 0.00 15.08 23.99
C PHE A 12 -1.35 15.09 24.72
N ARG A 13 -1.84 16.26 25.18
CA ARG A 13 -3.21 16.38 25.72
C ARG A 13 -4.25 16.07 24.65
N MET A 14 -4.08 16.54 23.42
CA MET A 14 -4.96 16.24 22.29
C MET A 14 -5.00 14.73 21.99
N CYS A 15 -3.84 14.05 21.98
CA CYS A 15 -3.77 12.59 21.85
C CYS A 15 -4.49 11.88 23.01
N ALA A 16 -4.35 12.40 24.24
CA ALA A 16 -5.01 11.84 25.41
C ALA A 16 -6.55 11.98 25.33
N VAL A 17 -7.05 13.12 24.88
CA VAL A 17 -8.49 13.35 24.66
C VAL A 17 -9.03 12.43 23.56
N SER A 18 -8.35 12.32 22.42
CA SER A 18 -8.72 11.43 21.33
C SER A 18 -8.83 9.98 21.82
N ARG A 19 -7.80 9.48 22.49
CA ARG A 19 -7.80 8.13 23.08
C ARG A 19 -8.87 7.93 24.14
N ARG A 20 -9.10 8.94 25.00
CA ARG A 20 -10.13 8.86 26.05
C ARG A 20 -11.53 8.77 25.45
N ALA A 21 -11.85 9.58 24.45
CA ALA A 21 -13.14 9.56 23.76
C ALA A 21 -13.40 8.21 23.09
N TYR A 22 -12.43 7.69 22.35
CA TYR A 22 -12.51 6.38 21.69
C TYR A 22 -12.73 5.26 22.71
N ASN A 23 -11.89 5.17 23.74
CA ASN A 23 -11.93 4.10 24.74
C ASN A 23 -13.18 4.16 25.63
N TRP A 24 -13.59 5.37 26.01
CA TRP A 24 -14.81 5.59 26.81
C TRP A 24 -16.01 4.99 26.09
N LYS A 25 -16.22 5.37 24.81
CA LYS A 25 -17.37 4.87 24.06
C LYS A 25 -17.22 3.41 23.65
N LEU A 26 -16.02 2.95 23.33
CA LEU A 26 -15.77 1.55 23.05
C LEU A 26 -16.15 0.63 24.24
N ALA A 27 -15.82 1.03 25.48
CA ALA A 27 -16.18 0.27 26.67
C ALA A 27 -17.69 0.07 26.79
N GLU A 28 -18.47 1.13 26.56
CA GLU A 28 -19.92 1.10 26.58
C GLU A 28 -20.50 0.21 25.46
N GLN A 29 -20.00 0.42 24.22
CA GLN A 29 -20.46 -0.32 23.07
C GLN A 29 -20.10 -1.82 23.14
N THR A 30 -18.94 -2.16 23.71
CA THR A 30 -18.56 -3.55 23.92
C THR A 30 -19.53 -4.24 24.87
N LYS A 31 -19.92 -3.59 25.99
CA LYS A 31 -20.93 -4.15 26.92
C LYS A 31 -22.27 -4.39 26.22
N ALA A 32 -22.75 -3.40 25.44
CA ALA A 32 -23.99 -3.53 24.70
C ALA A 32 -23.93 -4.68 23.66
N TYR A 33 -22.80 -4.83 22.98
CA TYR A 33 -22.58 -5.92 22.03
C TYR A 33 -22.53 -7.30 22.71
N GLU A 34 -21.84 -7.42 23.85
CA GLU A 34 -21.75 -8.67 24.63
C GLU A 34 -23.13 -9.09 25.15
N LEU A 35 -23.94 -8.15 25.65
CA LEU A 35 -25.33 -8.43 26.05
C LEU A 35 -26.19 -8.88 24.86
N ALA A 36 -26.10 -8.20 23.71
CA ALA A 36 -26.82 -8.60 22.51
C ALA A 36 -26.38 -9.99 22.03
N LYS A 37 -25.08 -10.30 22.11
CA LYS A 37 -24.52 -11.61 21.75
C LYS A 37 -25.02 -12.72 22.68
N ALA A 38 -25.08 -12.46 23.97
CA ALA A 38 -25.60 -13.45 24.95
C ALA A 38 -27.10 -13.78 24.71
N ASN A 39 -27.86 -12.82 24.18
CA ASN A 39 -29.30 -12.97 23.89
C ASN A 39 -29.57 -13.47 22.45
N THR A 40 -28.54 -13.72 21.65
CA THR A 40 -28.68 -14.21 20.27
C THR A 40 -28.52 -15.74 20.24
N PRO A 41 -29.44 -16.49 19.64
CA PRO A 41 -29.30 -17.92 19.46
C PRO A 41 -28.03 -18.30 18.69
N GLU A 42 -27.51 -19.51 19.00
CA GLU A 42 -26.31 -20.02 18.35
C GLU A 42 -26.53 -20.18 16.83
N GLY A 43 -25.62 -19.64 16.02
CA GLY A 43 -25.73 -19.64 14.55
C GLY A 43 -26.38 -18.39 13.93
N GLU A 44 -27.02 -17.53 14.73
CA GLU A 44 -27.59 -16.29 14.22
C GLU A 44 -26.61 -15.10 14.27
N LYS A 45 -26.81 -14.12 13.34
CA LYS A 45 -26.01 -12.89 13.36
C LYS A 45 -26.47 -11.96 14.47
N VAL A 46 -25.55 -11.56 15.33
CA VAL A 46 -25.82 -10.60 16.42
C VAL A 46 -26.33 -9.26 15.86
N LYS A 47 -27.57 -8.90 16.19
CA LYS A 47 -28.16 -7.59 15.86
C LYS A 47 -28.00 -6.67 17.08
N CYS A 48 -27.14 -5.66 16.98
CA CYS A 48 -26.91 -4.70 18.05
C CYS A 48 -27.03 -3.26 17.51
N LYS A 49 -27.88 -2.45 18.15
CA LYS A 49 -28.03 -1.01 17.85
C LYS A 49 -27.06 -0.22 18.72
N LEU A 50 -25.91 0.15 18.17
CA LEU A 50 -24.86 0.88 18.88
C LEU A 50 -25.01 2.40 18.86
N GLY A 51 -26.05 2.95 18.21
CA GLY A 51 -26.22 4.38 17.99
C GLY A 51 -25.28 4.93 16.90
N THR A 52 -25.28 6.24 16.71
CA THR A 52 -24.47 6.91 15.68
C THR A 52 -23.31 7.71 16.29
N PRO A 53 -22.24 7.99 15.55
CA PRO A 53 -21.16 8.87 16.03
C PRO A 53 -21.65 10.27 16.41
N ILE A 54 -22.76 10.75 15.85
CA ILE A 54 -23.37 12.05 16.20
C ILE A 54 -23.96 11.98 17.61
N ASP A 55 -24.70 10.91 17.92
CA ASP A 55 -25.30 10.71 19.25
C ASP A 55 -24.19 10.57 20.30
N TRP A 56 -23.16 9.77 20.01
CA TRP A 56 -21.98 9.62 20.87
C TRP A 56 -21.26 10.94 21.11
N HIS A 57 -21.21 11.82 20.11
CA HIS A 57 -20.61 13.14 20.27
C HIS A 57 -21.45 14.05 21.19
N ARG A 58 -22.79 13.96 21.14
CA ARG A 58 -23.67 14.68 22.08
C ARG A 58 -23.43 14.22 23.52
N GLU A 59 -23.34 12.92 23.77
CA GLU A 59 -23.01 12.33 25.07
C GLU A 59 -21.62 12.74 25.54
N TRP A 60 -20.62 12.69 24.62
CA TRP A 60 -19.25 13.14 24.88
C TRP A 60 -19.20 14.61 25.30
N CYS A 61 -20.02 15.46 24.71
CA CYS A 61 -20.12 16.88 25.11
C CYS A 61 -20.63 17.08 26.53
N LYS A 62 -21.51 16.18 27.02
CA LYS A 62 -21.94 16.16 28.41
C LYS A 62 -20.84 15.62 29.32
N PHE A 63 -20.24 14.49 28.95
CA PHE A 63 -19.18 13.80 29.70
C PHE A 63 -17.95 14.69 29.98
N LYS A 64 -17.48 15.45 29.01
CA LYS A 64 -16.31 16.34 29.21
C LYS A 64 -16.58 17.57 30.06
N LYS A 65 -17.87 17.92 30.33
CA LYS A 65 -18.24 19.04 31.23
C LYS A 65 -18.19 18.66 32.69
N LEU A 66 -18.13 17.38 33.02
CA LEU A 66 -17.98 16.92 34.40
C LEU A 66 -16.71 17.51 35.02
N PRO A 67 -16.72 17.86 36.33
CA PRO A 67 -15.57 18.50 36.98
C PRO A 67 -14.24 17.80 36.78
N GLU A 68 -14.22 16.46 36.89
CA GLU A 68 -13.05 15.61 36.71
C GLU A 68 -12.53 15.57 35.28
N ASN A 69 -13.35 15.94 34.30
CA ASN A 69 -13.06 15.88 32.87
C ASN A 69 -12.82 17.27 32.23
N LYS A 70 -12.90 18.35 33.01
CA LYS A 70 -12.80 19.74 32.54
C LYS A 70 -11.53 20.02 31.74
N TRP A 71 -10.44 19.36 32.07
CA TRP A 71 -9.16 19.47 31.32
C TRP A 71 -9.27 19.11 29.84
N MET A 72 -10.30 18.32 29.44
CA MET A 72 -10.54 17.93 28.05
C MET A 72 -11.12 19.08 27.20
N THR A 73 -11.66 20.12 27.85
CA THR A 73 -12.22 21.31 27.17
C THR A 73 -11.13 22.31 26.77
N GLU A 74 -9.90 22.17 27.30
CA GLU A 74 -8.76 23.04 27.00
C GLU A 74 -8.13 22.79 25.62
N VAL A 75 -8.54 21.71 24.93
CA VAL A 75 -8.02 21.32 23.63
C VAL A 75 -9.10 21.33 22.57
N SER A 76 -8.71 21.22 21.30
CA SER A 76 -9.62 21.24 20.17
C SER A 76 -10.78 20.25 20.32
N LYS A 77 -12.00 20.72 20.06
CA LYS A 77 -13.21 19.87 20.04
C LYS A 77 -13.11 18.71 19.06
N PHE A 78 -12.38 18.88 17.98
CA PHE A 78 -12.24 17.88 16.93
C PHE A 78 -11.56 16.60 17.42
N CYS A 79 -10.64 16.66 18.39
CA CYS A 79 -9.93 15.47 18.88
C CYS A 79 -10.85 14.36 19.39
N GLY A 80 -11.89 14.73 20.15
CA GLY A 80 -12.88 13.75 20.63
C GLY A 80 -13.89 13.37 19.56
N GLN A 81 -14.37 14.34 18.78
CA GLN A 81 -15.32 14.12 17.70
C GLN A 81 -14.80 13.11 16.66
N GLU A 82 -13.60 13.35 16.15
CA GLU A 82 -12.98 12.48 15.15
C GLU A 82 -12.68 11.08 15.67
N ALA A 83 -12.32 10.96 16.95
CA ALA A 83 -12.10 9.66 17.56
C ALA A 83 -13.39 8.82 17.63
N LEU A 84 -14.55 9.45 17.85
CA LEU A 84 -15.85 8.77 17.83
C LEU A 84 -16.27 8.37 16.41
N ILE A 85 -15.96 9.20 15.41
CA ILE A 85 -16.17 8.86 13.99
C ILE A 85 -15.31 7.64 13.60
N ASP A 86 -14.05 7.62 14.02
CA ASP A 86 -13.14 6.49 13.79
C ASP A 86 -13.65 5.20 14.44
N LEU A 87 -14.20 5.29 15.65
CA LEU A 87 -14.84 4.16 16.33
C LEU A 87 -16.06 3.64 15.54
N GLY A 88 -16.91 4.54 15.05
CA GLY A 88 -18.06 4.18 14.22
C GLY A 88 -17.64 3.44 12.93
N ALA A 89 -16.57 3.93 12.28
CA ALA A 89 -16.00 3.25 11.11
C ALA A 89 -15.41 1.88 11.46
N ALA A 90 -14.80 1.72 12.65
CA ALA A 90 -14.27 0.45 13.12
C ALA A 90 -15.39 -0.58 13.35
N TRP A 91 -16.50 -0.19 14.01
CA TRP A 91 -17.66 -1.05 14.19
C TRP A 91 -18.32 -1.44 12.86
N LYS A 92 -18.47 -0.49 11.91
CA LYS A 92 -19.00 -0.81 10.56
C LYS A 92 -18.17 -1.89 9.86
N ARG A 93 -16.84 -1.80 9.92
CA ARG A 93 -15.95 -2.81 9.31
C ARG A 93 -16.03 -4.16 10.03
N PHE A 94 -16.18 -4.16 11.35
CA PHE A 94 -16.37 -5.38 12.13
C PHE A 94 -17.67 -6.10 11.73
N PHE A 95 -18.81 -5.41 11.71
CA PHE A 95 -20.09 -6.03 11.32
C PHE A 95 -20.13 -6.48 9.85
N LYS A 96 -19.33 -5.86 8.97
CA LYS A 96 -19.16 -6.32 7.59
C LYS A 96 -18.18 -7.51 7.43
N GLY A 97 -17.60 -8.02 8.52
CA GLY A 97 -16.59 -9.08 8.46
C GLY A 97 -15.22 -8.64 7.90
N GLN A 98 -15.03 -7.34 7.66
CA GLN A 98 -13.79 -6.78 7.08
C GLN A 98 -12.69 -6.55 8.11
N ALA A 99 -13.01 -6.52 9.39
CA ALA A 99 -12.06 -6.31 10.49
C ALA A 99 -12.46 -7.11 11.72
N LYS A 100 -11.49 -7.32 12.62
CA LYS A 100 -11.74 -7.87 13.96
C LYS A 100 -12.45 -6.83 14.84
N HIS A 101 -12.98 -7.31 16.00
CA HIS A 101 -13.58 -6.45 17.03
C HIS A 101 -12.66 -5.26 17.36
N PRO A 102 -13.20 -4.03 17.49
CA PRO A 102 -12.40 -2.84 17.84
C PRO A 102 -11.68 -3.05 19.18
N CYS A 103 -10.44 -2.59 19.27
CA CYS A 103 -9.59 -2.75 20.45
C CYS A 103 -9.33 -1.41 21.13
N PHE A 104 -9.11 -1.43 22.47
CA PHE A 104 -8.75 -0.23 23.23
C PHE A 104 -7.40 0.36 22.77
N HIS A 105 -7.36 1.65 22.58
CA HIS A 105 -6.14 2.38 22.32
C HIS A 105 -5.27 2.47 23.59
N LYS A 106 -4.01 2.06 23.48
CA LYS A 106 -3.07 2.03 24.62
C LYS A 106 -2.25 3.31 24.68
N TYR A 107 -1.92 3.73 25.90
CA TYR A 107 -0.96 4.81 26.13
C TYR A 107 0.40 4.47 25.50
N ASN A 108 1.01 5.44 24.81
CA ASN A 108 2.28 5.32 24.06
C ASN A 108 2.28 4.42 22.83
N GLN A 109 1.16 3.84 22.42
CA GLN A 109 1.07 3.09 21.17
C GLN A 109 0.33 3.90 20.10
N ASP A 110 -0.81 4.48 20.45
CA ASP A 110 -1.71 5.20 19.52
C ASP A 110 -1.73 6.70 19.89
N ASN A 111 -0.58 7.36 19.74
CA ASN A 111 -0.46 8.79 20.02
C ASN A 111 -0.72 9.58 18.74
N SER A 112 -1.99 9.75 18.41
CA SER A 112 -2.46 10.57 17.28
C SER A 112 -3.74 11.29 17.64
N PHE A 113 -4.02 12.36 16.92
CA PHE A 113 -5.32 13.04 16.93
C PHE A 113 -5.61 13.59 15.55
N ARG A 114 -6.89 13.80 15.26
CA ARG A 114 -7.36 14.34 13.98
C ARG A 114 -8.12 15.64 14.22
N CYS A 115 -7.99 16.56 13.28
CA CYS A 115 -8.74 17.80 13.20
C CYS A 115 -9.38 17.91 11.83
N SER A 116 -10.71 18.09 11.77
CA SER A 116 -11.52 18.23 10.56
C SER A 116 -12.00 19.67 10.30
N GLY A 117 -11.34 20.64 10.86
CA GLY A 117 -11.67 22.05 10.62
C GLY A 117 -10.64 22.98 11.23
N GLY A 118 -10.55 24.20 10.68
CA GLY A 118 -9.60 25.20 11.11
C GLY A 118 -8.14 24.79 10.86
N VAL A 119 -7.90 23.93 9.86
CA VAL A 119 -6.57 23.48 9.46
C VAL A 119 -6.14 24.22 8.21
N PHE A 120 -4.94 24.77 8.23
CA PHE A 120 -4.36 25.46 7.08
C PHE A 120 -2.91 25.02 6.92
N ILE A 121 -2.41 24.99 5.68
CA ILE A 121 -1.01 24.78 5.39
C ILE A 121 -0.40 26.00 4.73
N GLY A 122 0.74 26.43 5.25
CA GLY A 122 1.61 27.45 4.69
C GLY A 122 2.91 26.83 4.14
N ARG A 123 3.81 27.67 3.62
CA ARG A 123 5.05 27.22 3.00
C ARG A 123 5.98 26.46 3.95
N ASP A 124 6.01 26.86 5.23
CA ASP A 124 6.90 26.28 6.25
C ASP A 124 6.16 25.96 7.58
N PHE A 125 4.84 26.06 7.61
CA PHE A 125 4.04 25.80 8.80
C PHE A 125 2.72 25.09 8.46
N VAL A 126 2.17 24.39 9.44
CA VAL A 126 0.76 23.99 9.49
C VAL A 126 0.09 24.71 10.63
N GLN A 127 -1.07 25.32 10.40
CA GLN A 127 -1.90 25.92 11.43
C GLN A 127 -2.96 24.91 11.86
N LEU A 128 -3.03 24.66 13.16
CA LEU A 128 -3.94 23.70 13.76
C LEU A 128 -4.79 24.38 14.82
N PRO A 129 -6.06 23.97 15.01
CA PRO A 129 -6.92 24.51 16.06
C PRO A 129 -6.27 24.39 17.44
N THR A 130 -6.37 25.43 18.26
CA THR A 130 -5.81 25.52 19.63
C THR A 130 -4.26 25.55 19.69
N LEU A 131 -3.56 25.11 18.66
CA LEU A 131 -2.09 25.06 18.60
C LEU A 131 -1.47 26.26 17.86
N GLY A 132 -2.27 26.91 16.99
CA GLY A 132 -1.75 27.94 16.10
C GLY A 132 -0.79 27.37 15.03
N LYS A 133 0.14 28.21 14.58
CA LYS A 133 1.16 27.84 13.57
C LYS A 133 2.22 26.92 14.19
N VAL A 134 2.37 25.72 13.63
CA VAL A 134 3.41 24.75 13.98
C VAL A 134 4.38 24.63 12.82
N ARG A 135 5.65 24.90 13.02
CA ARG A 135 6.68 24.89 11.99
C ARG A 135 6.88 23.49 11.40
N LEU A 136 7.00 23.43 10.08
CA LEU A 136 7.36 22.22 9.34
C LEU A 136 8.89 22.10 9.23
N GLN A 137 9.36 20.89 8.97
CA GLN A 137 10.76 20.62 8.63
C GLN A 137 10.97 20.79 7.13
N GLU A 138 10.03 20.28 6.36
CA GLU A 138 9.95 20.40 4.91
C GLU A 138 9.29 21.74 4.57
N LYS A 139 9.95 22.52 3.72
CA LYS A 139 9.41 23.77 3.18
C LYS A 139 8.85 23.52 1.79
N ASP A 140 7.88 24.34 1.40
CA ASP A 140 7.27 24.32 0.05
C ASP A 140 6.82 22.92 -0.39
N TYR A 141 6.38 22.07 0.57
CA TYR A 141 5.90 20.71 0.29
C TYR A 141 4.66 20.71 -0.63
N ILE A 142 3.84 21.75 -0.52
CA ILE A 142 2.72 22.04 -1.41
C ILE A 142 2.98 23.39 -2.07
N LYS A 143 2.70 23.48 -3.37
CA LYS A 143 2.71 24.74 -4.10
C LYS A 143 1.56 25.61 -3.60
N ILE A 144 1.89 26.67 -2.90
CA ILE A 144 0.92 27.68 -2.43
C ILE A 144 0.93 28.84 -3.43
N PRO A 145 -0.25 29.33 -3.88
CA PRO A 145 -0.33 30.49 -4.75
C PRO A 145 0.47 31.68 -4.19
N LYS A 146 1.06 32.48 -5.08
CA LYS A 146 1.91 33.63 -4.69
C LYS A 146 1.15 34.64 -3.82
N ASP A 147 -0.13 34.80 -4.10
CA ASP A 147 -1.03 35.75 -3.45
C ASP A 147 -1.63 35.25 -2.13
N SER A 148 -1.28 34.03 -1.72
CA SER A 148 -1.79 33.40 -0.49
C SER A 148 -0.66 33.03 0.45
N GLU A 149 -0.83 33.35 1.76
CA GLU A 149 0.09 32.90 2.81
C GLU A 149 -0.13 31.41 3.16
N LYS A 150 -1.37 30.94 3.06
CA LYS A 150 -1.81 29.59 3.45
C LYS A 150 -3.06 29.17 2.69
N ILE A 151 -3.25 27.88 2.54
CA ILE A 151 -4.45 27.26 1.96
C ILE A 151 -5.19 26.42 2.99
N PRO A 152 -6.55 26.39 2.94
CA PRO A 152 -7.33 25.56 3.84
C PRO A 152 -7.17 24.07 3.50
N LEU A 153 -7.21 23.24 4.53
CA LEU A 153 -7.25 21.77 4.41
C LEU A 153 -8.53 21.26 5.09
N SER A 154 -9.18 20.28 4.47
CA SER A 154 -10.37 19.66 5.03
C SER A 154 -10.09 18.93 6.34
N MET A 155 -8.93 18.28 6.42
CA MET A 155 -8.57 17.43 7.56
C MET A 155 -7.06 17.30 7.71
N ALA A 156 -6.58 17.20 8.95
CA ALA A 156 -5.21 16.78 9.24
C ALA A 156 -5.17 15.77 10.39
N THR A 157 -4.36 14.75 10.23
CA THR A 157 -4.01 13.78 11.29
C THR A 157 -2.59 14.08 11.78
N VAL A 158 -2.47 14.33 13.06
CA VAL A 158 -1.18 14.56 13.74
C VAL A 158 -0.82 13.33 14.54
N SER A 159 0.41 12.86 14.38
CA SER A 159 0.92 11.67 15.08
C SER A 159 2.35 11.85 15.55
N VAL A 160 2.73 11.11 16.59
CA VAL A 160 4.10 11.04 17.07
C VAL A 160 4.61 9.62 17.03
N ASP A 161 5.82 9.44 16.50
CA ASP A 161 6.45 8.12 16.46
C ASP A 161 7.16 7.77 17.78
N ALA A 162 7.62 6.52 17.90
CA ALA A 162 8.34 6.02 19.06
C ALA A 162 9.69 6.74 19.32
N THR A 163 10.19 7.53 18.37
CA THR A 163 11.40 8.36 18.55
C THR A 163 11.09 9.73 19.11
N GLY A 164 9.80 10.12 19.19
CA GLY A 164 9.31 11.41 19.64
C GLY A 164 9.25 12.46 18.52
N LYS A 165 9.35 12.07 17.26
CA LYS A 165 9.15 12.99 16.12
C LYS A 165 7.68 13.09 15.75
N TRP A 166 7.22 14.31 15.49
CA TRP A 166 5.85 14.63 15.14
C TRP A 166 5.68 14.74 13.63
N PHE A 167 4.59 14.19 13.15
CA PHE A 167 4.18 14.19 11.74
C PHE A 167 2.79 14.79 11.61
N VAL A 168 2.51 15.34 10.46
CA VAL A 168 1.16 15.70 10.03
C VAL A 168 0.90 15.05 8.69
N SER A 169 -0.27 14.41 8.57
CA SER A 169 -0.77 13.84 7.33
C SER A 169 -2.08 14.54 7.00
N PHE A 170 -2.28 14.92 5.76
CA PHE A 170 -3.49 15.58 5.29
C PHE A 170 -3.83 15.10 3.87
N ALA A 171 -5.11 15.16 3.53
CA ALA A 171 -5.58 14.94 2.17
C ALA A 171 -5.57 16.29 1.44
N TYR A 172 -5.07 16.28 0.21
CA TYR A 172 -5.04 17.43 -0.69
C TYR A 172 -5.61 17.01 -2.03
N VAL A 173 -6.55 17.78 -2.55
CA VAL A 173 -7.12 17.54 -3.88
C VAL A 173 -6.15 18.10 -4.92
N THR A 174 -5.75 17.29 -5.86
CA THR A 174 -4.97 17.69 -7.04
C THR A 174 -5.79 17.38 -8.27
N ASP A 175 -5.54 18.14 -9.33
CA ASP A 175 -6.09 17.85 -10.66
C ASP A 175 -5.37 16.62 -11.24
N ILE A 176 -5.67 15.45 -10.70
CA ILE A 176 -5.17 14.19 -11.24
C ILE A 176 -6.12 13.79 -12.36
N ILE A 177 -5.60 13.79 -13.57
CA ILE A 177 -6.32 13.31 -14.74
C ILE A 177 -6.51 11.79 -14.55
N PRO A 178 -7.75 11.28 -14.49
CA PRO A 178 -7.99 9.83 -14.42
C PRO A 178 -7.53 9.20 -15.74
N ILE A 179 -6.80 8.12 -15.63
CA ILE A 179 -6.37 7.34 -16.79
C ILE A 179 -7.56 6.54 -17.29
N HIS A 180 -7.95 6.74 -18.52
CA HIS A 180 -8.90 5.88 -19.21
C HIS A 180 -8.67 5.79 -20.74
N GLU A 181 -7.46 6.06 -21.22
CA GLU A 181 -7.16 5.74 -22.61
C GLU A 181 -6.33 4.46 -22.67
N VAL A 182 -6.96 3.43 -23.23
CA VAL A 182 -6.26 2.24 -23.68
C VAL A 182 -5.36 2.71 -24.83
N VAL A 183 -4.06 2.73 -24.62
CA VAL A 183 -3.10 3.16 -25.64
C VAL A 183 -3.16 2.13 -26.77
N SER A 184 -3.68 2.52 -27.90
CA SER A 184 -3.95 1.66 -29.06
C SER A 184 -2.70 1.19 -29.83
N SER A 185 -1.52 1.69 -29.50
CA SER A 185 -0.24 1.18 -30.02
C SER A 185 0.87 1.39 -29.00
N ILE A 186 1.36 0.31 -28.43
CA ILE A 186 2.47 0.30 -27.47
C ILE A 186 3.64 -0.43 -28.12
N ALA A 187 4.77 0.27 -28.31
CA ALA A 187 6.00 -0.37 -28.77
C ALA A 187 6.70 -1.12 -27.61
N THR A 188 7.58 -2.05 -27.93
CA THR A 188 8.34 -2.83 -26.93
C THR A 188 9.11 -1.91 -25.98
N ASP A 189 9.68 -0.81 -26.49
CA ASP A 189 10.46 0.16 -25.71
C ASP A 189 9.60 1.02 -24.77
N ASP A 190 8.28 1.07 -25.01
CA ASP A 190 7.32 1.72 -24.12
C ASP A 190 6.95 0.85 -22.89
N ILE A 191 7.43 -0.38 -22.81
CA ILE A 191 7.09 -1.34 -21.78
C ILE A 191 8.31 -1.68 -20.93
N VAL A 192 8.18 -1.54 -19.62
CA VAL A 192 9.22 -1.96 -18.66
C VAL A 192 8.73 -3.18 -17.86
N GLY A 193 9.39 -4.32 -18.08
CA GLY A 193 9.23 -5.51 -17.22
C GLY A 193 10.14 -5.41 -16.01
N ILE A 194 9.67 -5.83 -14.84
CA ILE A 194 10.39 -5.73 -13.57
C ILE A 194 10.35 -7.06 -12.83
N ASP A 195 11.52 -7.66 -12.64
CA ASP A 195 11.70 -8.79 -11.72
C ASP A 195 12.12 -8.30 -10.33
N PHE A 196 11.46 -8.79 -9.27
CA PHE A 196 11.74 -8.44 -7.88
C PHE A 196 12.59 -9.53 -7.20
N GLY A 197 13.75 -9.14 -6.69
CA GLY A 197 14.69 -10.05 -6.07
C GLY A 197 15.01 -9.74 -4.60
N ILE A 198 15.61 -10.74 -3.91
CA ILE A 198 16.15 -10.58 -2.56
C ILE A 198 17.61 -10.12 -2.60
N LYS A 199 18.38 -10.60 -3.55
CA LYS A 199 19.81 -10.22 -3.76
C LYS A 199 19.87 -8.77 -4.19
N ASP A 200 19.28 -8.49 -5.32
CA ASP A 200 19.02 -7.16 -5.85
C ASP A 200 17.53 -6.85 -5.66
N LEU A 201 17.20 -5.59 -5.44
CA LEU A 201 15.83 -5.18 -5.10
C LEU A 201 14.87 -5.38 -6.27
N ALA A 202 15.36 -5.04 -7.46
CA ALA A 202 14.67 -5.21 -8.72
C ALA A 202 15.66 -5.17 -9.89
N ILE A 203 15.32 -5.85 -10.98
CA ILE A 203 16.00 -5.77 -12.27
C ILE A 203 14.94 -5.41 -13.30
N THR A 204 15.22 -4.43 -14.17
CA THR A 204 14.32 -4.03 -15.24
C THR A 204 14.70 -4.68 -16.56
N SER A 205 13.76 -4.76 -17.51
CA SER A 205 14.01 -5.22 -18.89
C SER A 205 14.98 -4.33 -19.66
N GLU A 206 15.26 -3.13 -19.18
CA GLU A 206 16.29 -2.22 -19.69
C GLU A 206 17.71 -2.59 -19.20
N GLY A 207 17.84 -3.60 -18.34
CA GLY A 207 19.11 -4.03 -17.74
C GLY A 207 19.55 -3.23 -16.52
N ILE A 208 18.69 -2.35 -15.99
CA ILE A 208 19.01 -1.55 -14.81
C ILE A 208 18.82 -2.40 -13.56
N VAL A 209 19.88 -2.53 -12.75
CA VAL A 209 19.89 -3.29 -11.49
C VAL A 209 19.78 -2.34 -10.31
N TYR A 210 18.77 -2.55 -9.47
CA TYR A 210 18.58 -1.80 -8.22
C TYR A 210 19.04 -2.63 -7.02
N ALA A 211 20.15 -2.23 -6.43
CA ALA A 211 20.76 -2.96 -5.31
C ALA A 211 19.87 -2.96 -4.06
N ASN A 212 19.76 -4.10 -3.41
CA ASN A 212 19.06 -4.20 -2.13
C ASN A 212 19.90 -3.58 -1.00
N PRO A 213 19.42 -2.54 -0.29
CA PRO A 213 20.19 -1.87 0.75
C PRO A 213 20.43 -2.73 2.00
N LYS A 214 19.71 -3.86 2.17
CA LYS A 214 19.82 -4.80 3.30
C LYS A 214 19.90 -4.10 4.67
N GLY A 215 18.99 -3.14 4.86
CA GLY A 215 19.02 -2.23 6.03
C GLY A 215 18.90 -2.95 7.36
N TYR A 216 18.10 -4.00 7.44
CA TYR A 216 17.95 -4.82 8.63
C TYR A 216 19.20 -5.66 8.92
N ASP A 217 19.76 -6.32 7.94
CA ASP A 217 20.95 -7.16 8.10
C ASP A 217 22.14 -6.35 8.62
N ARG A 218 22.37 -5.15 8.05
CA ARG A 218 23.41 -4.22 8.52
C ARG A 218 23.20 -3.76 9.98
N ALA A 219 21.96 -3.70 10.43
CA ALA A 219 21.59 -3.24 11.77
C ALA A 219 21.44 -4.39 12.78
N LYS A 220 21.34 -5.64 12.35
CA LYS A 220 20.95 -6.82 13.15
C LYS A 220 21.81 -7.04 14.40
N ALA A 221 23.13 -6.97 14.26
CA ALA A 221 24.05 -7.13 15.40
C ALA A 221 23.86 -6.03 16.46
N ARG A 222 23.71 -4.77 16.02
CA ARG A 222 23.47 -3.63 16.92
C ARG A 222 22.12 -3.75 17.60
N LEU A 223 21.07 -4.19 16.86
CA LEU A 223 19.73 -4.37 17.39
C LEU A 223 19.74 -5.43 18.50
N ARG A 224 20.34 -6.60 18.25
CA ARG A 224 20.48 -7.68 19.26
C ARG A 224 21.18 -7.19 20.53
N ARG A 225 22.26 -6.40 20.37
CA ARG A 225 22.99 -5.81 21.53
C ARG A 225 22.10 -4.89 22.33
N TYR A 226 21.30 -4.03 21.68
CA TYR A 226 20.40 -3.12 22.38
C TYR A 226 19.21 -3.86 23.02
N GLN A 227 18.69 -4.90 22.41
CA GLN A 227 17.63 -5.75 22.98
C GLN A 227 18.13 -6.43 24.25
N ARG A 228 19.28 -7.12 24.22
CA ARG A 228 19.91 -7.72 25.41
C ARG A 228 20.19 -6.68 26.53
N ALA A 229 20.59 -5.47 26.16
CA ALA A 229 20.77 -4.40 27.14
C ALA A 229 19.45 -3.90 27.72
N LEU A 230 18.36 -3.91 26.95
CA LEU A 230 17.02 -3.54 27.39
C LEU A 230 16.46 -4.52 28.41
N ASP A 231 16.62 -5.83 28.17
CA ASP A 231 16.11 -6.89 29.02
C ASP A 231 16.71 -6.84 30.43
N ARG A 232 18.00 -6.47 30.53
CA ARG A 232 18.72 -6.31 31.79
C ARG A 232 18.35 -5.05 32.61
N LYS A 233 17.47 -4.15 32.07
CA LYS A 233 17.10 -2.89 32.74
C LYS A 233 15.82 -3.00 33.54
N LYS A 234 15.80 -2.43 34.75
CA LYS A 234 14.63 -2.36 35.62
C LYS A 234 13.43 -1.72 34.90
N LYS A 235 12.27 -2.37 34.97
CA LYS A 235 11.01 -1.86 34.42
C LYS A 235 10.69 -0.49 35.03
N GLY A 236 10.27 0.48 34.18
CA GLY A 236 9.95 1.86 34.62
C GLY A 236 11.14 2.79 34.74
N SER A 237 12.39 2.30 34.71
CA SER A 237 13.58 3.16 34.89
C SER A 237 13.80 4.11 33.71
N LYS A 238 14.37 5.30 34.01
CA LYS A 238 14.79 6.28 32.97
C LYS A 238 15.79 5.65 31.98
N ASN A 239 16.67 4.74 32.47
CA ASN A 239 17.63 4.05 31.60
C ASN A 239 16.96 3.03 30.67
N LYS A 240 15.87 2.36 31.06
CA LYS A 240 15.07 1.51 30.18
C LYS A 240 14.41 2.35 29.08
N THR A 241 13.84 3.49 29.44
CA THR A 241 13.24 4.44 28.49
C THR A 241 14.27 4.98 27.47
N LYS A 242 15.50 5.32 27.94
CA LYS A 242 16.58 5.73 27.02
C LYS A 242 16.95 4.59 26.04
N CYS A 243 16.99 3.34 26.53
CA CYS A 243 17.30 2.18 25.70
C CYS A 243 16.20 1.93 24.65
N HIS A 244 14.93 2.00 25.03
CA HIS A 244 13.80 1.94 24.08
C HIS A 244 13.92 2.99 22.98
N LYS A 245 14.24 4.24 23.31
CA LYS A 245 14.44 5.30 22.32
C LYS A 245 15.61 5.01 21.36
N ARG A 246 16.69 4.36 21.82
CA ARG A 246 17.81 3.95 20.95
C ARG A 246 17.37 2.87 19.95
N ILE A 247 16.63 1.86 20.43
CA ILE A 247 16.04 0.81 19.59
C ILE A 247 15.07 1.41 18.56
N ALA A 248 14.17 2.29 19.00
CA ALA A 248 13.22 2.97 18.12
C ALA A 248 13.90 3.77 17.00
N ARG A 249 14.99 4.51 17.34
CA ARG A 249 15.79 5.24 16.35
C ARG A 249 16.45 4.30 15.35
N LEU A 250 16.92 3.13 15.77
CA LEU A 250 17.53 2.14 14.88
C LEU A 250 16.49 1.56 13.93
N TYR A 251 15.33 1.12 14.42
CA TYR A 251 14.22 0.66 13.58
C TYR A 251 13.78 1.71 12.58
N ARG A 252 13.67 2.97 13.02
CA ARG A 252 13.34 4.07 12.13
C ARG A 252 14.36 4.23 11.01
N ARG A 253 15.68 4.14 11.33
CA ARG A 253 16.72 4.19 10.31
C ARG A 253 16.57 3.06 9.29
N ILE A 254 16.35 1.82 9.76
CA ILE A 254 16.08 0.66 8.87
C ILE A 254 14.89 0.96 7.97
N THR A 255 13.77 1.38 8.54
CA THR A 255 12.56 1.71 7.79
C THR A 255 12.80 2.82 6.77
N ASN A 256 13.52 3.88 7.14
CA ASN A 256 13.82 4.98 6.21
C ASN A 256 14.71 4.53 5.05
N VAL A 257 15.71 3.66 5.29
CA VAL A 257 16.55 3.09 4.22
C VAL A 257 15.70 2.31 3.23
N ARG A 258 14.80 1.45 3.71
CA ARG A 258 13.87 0.68 2.86
C ARG A 258 12.92 1.59 2.06
N ILE A 259 12.35 2.58 2.73
CA ILE A 259 11.43 3.55 2.11
C ILE A 259 12.17 4.33 1.03
N ASN A 260 13.36 4.82 1.31
CA ASN A 260 14.15 5.61 0.38
C ASN A 260 14.51 4.79 -0.87
N ALA A 261 15.00 3.54 -0.69
CA ALA A 261 15.31 2.66 -1.82
C ALA A 261 14.06 2.37 -2.67
N ALA A 262 12.92 2.07 -2.04
CA ALA A 262 11.67 1.85 -2.75
C ALA A 262 11.19 3.11 -3.51
N HIS A 263 11.35 4.30 -2.93
CA HIS A 263 10.99 5.55 -3.61
C HIS A 263 11.93 5.87 -4.78
N GLN A 264 13.25 5.69 -4.60
CA GLN A 264 14.24 5.89 -5.66
C GLN A 264 13.94 4.97 -6.84
N PHE A 265 13.86 3.67 -6.61
CA PHE A 265 13.53 2.68 -7.61
C PHE A 265 12.23 3.05 -8.37
N THR A 266 11.12 3.21 -7.65
CA THR A 266 9.84 3.49 -8.28
C THR A 266 9.76 4.88 -8.94
N SER A 267 10.57 5.85 -8.50
CA SER A 267 10.69 7.14 -9.18
C SER A 267 11.52 7.03 -10.45
N ASP A 268 12.59 6.26 -10.44
CA ASP A 268 13.43 6.07 -11.61
C ASP A 268 12.63 5.37 -12.73
N VAL A 269 11.90 4.32 -12.41
CA VAL A 269 11.02 3.63 -13.38
C VAL A 269 9.97 4.59 -13.97
N VAL A 270 9.28 5.37 -13.12
CA VAL A 270 8.15 6.19 -13.58
C VAL A 270 8.61 7.49 -14.25
N TYR A 271 9.64 8.15 -13.72
CA TYR A 271 10.02 9.51 -14.18
C TYR A 271 11.24 9.56 -15.08
N LYS A 272 12.13 8.55 -15.05
CA LYS A 272 13.29 8.48 -15.94
C LYS A 272 13.00 7.66 -17.19
N SER A 273 12.57 6.39 -17.02
CA SER A 273 12.22 5.52 -18.16
C SER A 273 10.93 5.98 -18.86
N LYS A 274 9.96 6.55 -18.10
CA LYS A 274 8.68 7.07 -18.61
C LYS A 274 7.94 6.10 -19.52
N PRO A 275 7.77 4.83 -19.12
CA PRO A 275 7.10 3.84 -19.95
C PRO A 275 5.61 4.15 -20.07
N LYS A 276 4.96 3.62 -21.10
CA LYS A 276 3.48 3.59 -21.18
C LYS A 276 2.90 2.44 -20.35
N MET A 277 3.68 1.37 -20.18
CA MET A 277 3.27 0.20 -19.38
C MET A 277 4.41 -0.31 -18.51
N VAL A 278 4.07 -0.70 -17.28
CA VAL A 278 4.97 -1.40 -16.34
C VAL A 278 4.38 -2.77 -16.03
N VAL A 279 5.18 -3.81 -16.16
CA VAL A 279 4.77 -5.20 -15.87
C VAL A 279 5.58 -5.73 -14.70
N ILE A 280 4.88 -6.27 -13.68
CA ILE A 280 5.48 -6.84 -12.48
C ILE A 280 4.95 -8.25 -12.22
N GLU A 281 5.61 -9.03 -11.38
CA GLU A 281 5.08 -10.30 -10.88
C GLU A 281 4.02 -10.09 -9.78
N ASP A 282 2.99 -10.98 -9.72
CA ASP A 282 2.01 -11.00 -8.61
C ASP A 282 2.59 -11.70 -7.38
N LEU A 283 3.58 -11.09 -6.74
CA LEU A 283 4.15 -11.60 -5.51
C LEU A 283 3.17 -11.45 -4.35
N LYS A 284 3.09 -12.50 -3.50
CA LYS A 284 2.35 -12.47 -2.23
C LYS A 284 3.30 -12.54 -1.03
N PRO A 285 3.85 -11.42 -0.57
CA PRO A 285 4.85 -11.38 0.49
C PRO A 285 4.40 -12.09 1.78
N ARG A 286 3.09 -12.04 2.12
CA ARG A 286 2.53 -12.74 3.28
C ARG A 286 2.73 -14.27 3.21
N ASN A 287 2.62 -14.86 2.02
CA ASN A 287 2.86 -16.30 1.85
C ASN A 287 4.34 -16.62 1.84
N MET A 288 5.14 -15.76 1.20
CA MET A 288 6.60 -15.92 1.15
C MET A 288 7.25 -15.86 2.55
N THR A 289 6.72 -15.02 3.46
CA THR A 289 7.23 -14.88 4.84
C THR A 289 6.93 -16.09 5.73
N LYS A 290 6.11 -17.06 5.29
CA LYS A 290 5.93 -18.34 6.00
C LYS A 290 7.22 -19.17 6.00
N ASN A 291 8.10 -18.99 5.02
CA ASN A 291 9.44 -19.55 5.04
C ASN A 291 10.32 -18.75 6.00
N HIS A 292 10.54 -19.30 7.20
CA HIS A 292 11.29 -18.66 8.28
C HIS A 292 12.75 -18.30 7.90
N LYS A 293 13.38 -19.07 7.01
CA LYS A 293 14.77 -18.82 6.55
C LYS A 293 14.85 -17.54 5.72
N LEU A 294 13.84 -17.27 4.90
CA LEU A 294 13.80 -16.12 3.99
C LEU A 294 12.97 -14.94 4.52
N ALA A 295 12.15 -15.15 5.55
CA ALA A 295 11.20 -14.14 6.05
C ALA A 295 11.84 -12.78 6.33
N SER A 296 13.01 -12.75 6.98
CA SER A 296 13.70 -11.49 7.30
C SER A 296 14.20 -10.77 6.03
N ALA A 297 14.68 -11.49 5.03
CA ALA A 297 15.15 -10.93 3.77
C ALA A 297 13.99 -10.42 2.91
N ILE A 298 12.88 -11.16 2.85
CA ILE A 298 11.64 -10.75 2.15
C ILE A 298 11.07 -9.46 2.78
N LEU A 299 11.04 -9.40 4.12
CA LEU A 299 10.61 -8.19 4.84
C LEU A 299 11.59 -7.02 4.64
N ASP A 300 12.88 -7.30 4.44
CA ASP A 300 13.89 -6.28 4.16
C ASP A 300 13.76 -5.74 2.73
N ALA A 301 13.46 -6.58 1.75
CA ALA A 301 13.18 -6.20 0.37
C ALA A 301 11.91 -5.35 0.21
N ASN A 302 10.91 -5.54 1.10
CA ASN A 302 9.72 -4.67 1.18
C ASN A 302 8.84 -4.64 -0.10
N PHE A 303 8.70 -5.78 -0.79
CA PHE A 303 7.97 -5.93 -2.07
C PHE A 303 6.57 -5.30 -2.07
N GLY A 304 5.77 -5.52 -1.02
CA GLY A 304 4.42 -4.97 -0.95
C GLY A 304 4.38 -3.43 -1.01
N ARG A 305 5.37 -2.75 -0.41
CA ARG A 305 5.44 -1.29 -0.45
C ARG A 305 5.92 -0.78 -1.81
N MET A 306 6.84 -1.49 -2.48
CA MET A 306 7.26 -1.16 -3.84
C MET A 306 6.08 -1.25 -4.80
N ARG A 307 5.28 -2.33 -4.73
CA ARG A 307 4.04 -2.46 -5.50
C ARG A 307 3.10 -1.27 -5.24
N THR A 308 2.80 -0.94 -3.98
CA THR A 308 1.95 0.20 -3.64
C THR A 308 2.49 1.53 -4.19
N TYR A 309 3.83 1.71 -4.19
CA TYR A 309 4.43 2.93 -4.72
C TYR A 309 4.38 2.99 -6.25
N LEU A 310 4.54 1.86 -6.94
CA LEU A 310 4.30 1.78 -8.38
C LEU A 310 2.82 2.06 -8.70
N GLU A 311 1.89 1.43 -7.99
CA GLU A 311 0.44 1.60 -8.20
C GLU A 311 0.03 3.08 -8.23
N TYR A 312 0.37 3.87 -7.21
CA TYR A 312 -0.04 5.27 -7.19
C TYR A 312 0.79 6.16 -8.12
N LYS A 313 2.10 5.89 -8.30
CA LYS A 313 2.95 6.69 -9.18
C LYS A 313 2.61 6.47 -10.65
N CYS A 314 2.41 5.24 -11.07
CA CYS A 314 1.93 4.90 -12.40
C CYS A 314 0.57 5.57 -12.68
N ARG A 315 -0.36 5.44 -11.73
CA ARG A 315 -1.67 6.09 -11.80
C ARG A 315 -1.57 7.61 -11.99
N TRP A 316 -0.66 8.28 -11.26
CA TRP A 316 -0.48 9.73 -11.37
C TRP A 316 0.17 10.18 -12.68
N ASN A 317 0.86 9.28 -13.36
CA ASN A 317 1.61 9.59 -14.60
C ASN A 317 1.03 8.93 -15.85
N ASN A 318 -0.20 8.44 -15.79
CA ASN A 318 -0.87 7.78 -16.91
C ASN A 318 -0.12 6.57 -17.46
N ILE A 319 0.45 5.76 -16.58
CA ILE A 319 1.19 4.54 -16.91
C ILE A 319 0.35 3.34 -16.52
N ASN A 320 0.17 2.38 -17.42
CA ASN A 320 -0.52 1.13 -17.14
C ASN A 320 0.37 0.23 -16.28
N LEU A 321 -0.11 -0.18 -15.09
CA LEU A 321 0.58 -1.15 -14.25
C LEU A 321 -0.13 -2.51 -14.33
N VAL A 322 0.56 -3.50 -14.86
CA VAL A 322 0.06 -4.86 -15.04
C VAL A 322 0.81 -5.82 -14.11
N ALA A 323 0.09 -6.72 -13.46
CA ALA A 323 0.66 -7.84 -12.72
C ALA A 323 0.52 -9.12 -13.54
N ALA A 324 1.63 -9.74 -13.92
CA ALA A 324 1.62 -11.02 -14.59
C ALA A 324 1.02 -12.13 -13.69
N PRO A 325 0.37 -13.17 -14.26
CA PRO A 325 -0.18 -14.27 -13.48
C PRO A 325 0.88 -14.90 -12.56
N ARG A 326 0.46 -15.32 -11.37
CA ARG A 326 1.38 -15.83 -10.33
C ARG A 326 2.31 -16.95 -10.78
N PHE A 327 1.84 -17.81 -11.65
CA PHE A 327 2.58 -18.98 -12.15
C PHE A 327 3.18 -18.73 -13.53
N TYR A 328 3.26 -17.48 -13.97
CA TYR A 328 3.96 -17.12 -15.17
C TYR A 328 5.45 -17.44 -15.00
N ALA A 329 5.96 -18.36 -15.82
CA ALA A 329 7.33 -18.88 -15.70
C ALA A 329 8.36 -17.90 -16.30
N SER A 330 8.37 -16.66 -15.82
CA SER A 330 9.19 -15.55 -16.32
C SER A 330 10.68 -15.93 -16.43
N SER A 331 11.24 -16.61 -15.43
CA SER A 331 12.66 -16.97 -15.41
C SER A 331 13.01 -18.19 -16.27
N GLN A 332 12.05 -19.06 -16.62
CA GLN A 332 12.32 -20.34 -17.27
C GLN A 332 12.37 -20.26 -18.81
N TYR A 333 11.61 -19.36 -19.41
CA TYR A 333 11.58 -19.21 -20.86
C TYR A 333 12.75 -18.38 -21.37
N CYS A 334 13.31 -18.79 -22.51
CA CYS A 334 14.32 -18.00 -23.21
C CYS A 334 13.70 -16.71 -23.75
N SER A 335 14.07 -15.56 -23.21
CA SER A 335 13.58 -14.26 -23.69
C SER A 335 14.11 -13.87 -25.06
N HIS A 336 15.18 -14.53 -25.56
CA HIS A 336 15.72 -14.26 -26.87
C HIS A 336 14.94 -14.95 -28.00
N CYS A 337 14.77 -16.28 -27.95
CA CYS A 337 14.05 -17.02 -28.99
C CYS A 337 12.59 -17.37 -28.64
N GLY A 338 12.22 -17.40 -27.35
CA GLY A 338 10.88 -17.78 -26.89
C GLY A 338 10.53 -19.27 -27.03
N GLN A 339 11.39 -20.07 -27.67
CA GLN A 339 11.08 -21.47 -28.01
C GLN A 339 11.50 -22.48 -26.93
N TYR A 340 12.48 -22.15 -26.09
CA TYR A 340 13.01 -23.06 -25.08
C TYR A 340 12.53 -22.67 -23.68
N LYS A 341 12.09 -23.69 -22.92
CA LYS A 341 11.78 -23.59 -21.50
C LYS A 341 12.73 -24.49 -20.72
N LYS A 342 13.53 -23.91 -19.82
CA LYS A 342 14.39 -24.64 -18.90
C LYS A 342 13.57 -25.14 -17.71
N GLU A 343 13.15 -26.41 -17.73
CA GLU A 343 12.28 -27.00 -16.71
C GLU A 343 13.00 -27.29 -15.39
N ASP A 344 14.27 -27.62 -15.45
CA ASP A 344 15.17 -27.96 -14.34
C ASP A 344 15.80 -26.73 -13.65
N LEU A 345 15.33 -25.51 -13.95
CA LEU A 345 15.88 -24.28 -13.39
C LEU A 345 15.67 -24.22 -11.88
N THR A 346 16.74 -24.18 -11.11
CA THR A 346 16.71 -24.06 -9.66
C THR A 346 16.96 -22.62 -9.19
N LEU A 347 16.68 -22.34 -7.89
CA LEU A 347 16.98 -21.03 -7.31
C LEU A 347 18.47 -20.70 -7.22
N ASN A 348 19.34 -21.70 -7.34
CA ASN A 348 20.80 -21.53 -7.32
C ASN A 348 21.35 -21.16 -8.69
N ASP A 349 20.66 -21.53 -9.77
CA ASP A 349 21.07 -21.22 -11.13
C ASP A 349 20.86 -19.73 -11.40
N ARG A 350 21.95 -19.01 -11.58
CA ARG A 350 21.93 -17.58 -11.88
C ARG A 350 22.04 -17.29 -13.36
N GLU A 351 22.76 -18.16 -14.05
CA GLU A 351 23.04 -18.05 -15.47
C GLU A 351 22.75 -19.37 -16.16
N TRP A 352 22.34 -19.33 -17.40
CA TRP A 352 22.12 -20.50 -18.22
C TRP A 352 22.20 -20.16 -19.71
N VAL A 353 22.48 -21.16 -20.52
CA VAL A 353 22.58 -21.05 -21.99
C VAL A 353 21.36 -21.74 -22.61
N CYS A 354 20.72 -21.07 -23.55
CA CYS A 354 19.63 -21.65 -24.29
C CYS A 354 20.17 -22.70 -25.31
N PRO A 355 19.77 -23.98 -25.27
CA PRO A 355 20.27 -25.01 -26.20
C PRO A 355 19.74 -24.81 -27.62
N VAL A 356 18.67 -24.03 -27.82
CA VAL A 356 18.07 -23.82 -29.14
C VAL A 356 18.75 -22.66 -29.88
N CYS A 357 19.01 -21.53 -29.21
CA CYS A 357 19.57 -20.35 -29.88
C CYS A 357 20.98 -19.97 -29.39
N GLY A 358 21.56 -20.70 -28.45
CA GLY A 358 22.91 -20.44 -27.92
C GLY A 358 23.03 -19.18 -27.04
N HIS A 359 21.94 -18.45 -26.80
CA HIS A 359 21.98 -17.21 -26.02
C HIS A 359 22.27 -17.47 -24.55
N HIS A 360 23.18 -16.70 -23.95
CA HIS A 360 23.52 -16.75 -22.54
C HIS A 360 22.62 -15.83 -21.75
N HIS A 361 21.94 -16.35 -20.72
CA HIS A 361 21.00 -15.63 -19.90
C HIS A 361 21.50 -15.42 -18.47
N ASP A 362 21.44 -14.20 -17.96
CA ASP A 362 21.24 -13.95 -16.54
C ASP A 362 19.76 -14.22 -16.22
N ARG A 363 19.46 -15.03 -15.20
CA ARG A 363 18.11 -15.48 -14.88
C ARG A 363 17.16 -14.35 -14.57
N ASP A 364 17.61 -13.40 -13.75
CA ASP A 364 16.77 -12.33 -13.21
C ASP A 364 16.52 -11.27 -14.32
N PHE A 365 17.52 -11.01 -15.17
CA PHE A 365 17.34 -10.17 -16.37
C PHE A 365 16.44 -10.85 -17.42
N ASN A 366 16.62 -12.16 -17.64
CA ASN A 366 15.74 -12.94 -18.52
C ASN A 366 14.28 -12.88 -18.06
N ALA A 367 14.03 -12.94 -16.74
CA ALA A 367 12.70 -12.81 -16.18
C ALA A 367 12.08 -11.43 -16.45
N ALA A 368 12.84 -10.36 -16.27
CA ALA A 368 12.39 -9.01 -16.57
C ALA A 368 12.03 -8.82 -18.05
N ARG A 369 12.83 -9.39 -18.96
CA ARG A 369 12.54 -9.39 -20.42
C ARG A 369 11.27 -10.16 -20.74
N ASN A 370 11.05 -11.32 -20.14
CA ASN A 370 9.83 -12.11 -20.35
C ASN A 370 8.58 -11.37 -19.83
N LEU A 371 8.70 -10.63 -18.72
CA LEU A 371 7.61 -9.77 -18.24
C LEU A 371 7.32 -8.62 -19.23
N GLN A 372 8.34 -8.03 -19.86
CA GLN A 372 8.16 -7.04 -20.92
C GLN A 372 7.39 -7.63 -22.10
N PHE A 373 7.75 -8.82 -22.58
CA PHE A 373 7.05 -9.51 -23.66
C PHE A 373 5.61 -9.88 -23.28
N TYR A 374 5.35 -10.24 -22.04
CA TYR A 374 3.98 -10.44 -21.54
C TYR A 374 3.13 -9.15 -21.68
N GLY A 375 3.72 -7.99 -21.36
CA GLY A 375 3.06 -6.70 -21.55
C GLY A 375 2.78 -6.37 -23.01
N LEU A 376 3.73 -6.66 -23.91
CA LEU A 376 3.57 -6.46 -25.35
C LEU A 376 2.42 -7.32 -25.89
N TRP A 377 2.40 -8.60 -25.56
CA TRP A 377 1.33 -9.53 -25.94
C TRP A 377 -0.06 -9.03 -25.48
N LEU A 378 -0.17 -8.52 -24.24
CA LEU A 378 -1.41 -7.93 -23.74
C LEU A 378 -1.84 -6.69 -24.53
N ALA A 379 -0.90 -5.81 -24.87
CA ALA A 379 -1.18 -4.59 -25.63
C ALA A 379 -1.70 -4.92 -27.03
N GLU A 380 -1.12 -5.93 -27.67
CA GLU A 380 -1.54 -6.41 -29.00
C GLU A 380 -2.94 -7.05 -28.96
N LEU A 381 -3.26 -7.85 -27.95
CA LEU A 381 -4.60 -8.39 -27.74
C LEU A 381 -5.66 -7.30 -27.64
N VAL A 382 -5.38 -6.22 -26.89
CA VAL A 382 -6.29 -5.09 -26.72
C VAL A 382 -6.46 -4.32 -28.05
N SER A 383 -5.39 -4.10 -28.80
CA SER A 383 -5.46 -3.39 -30.10
C SER A 383 -6.29 -4.15 -31.13
N THR A 384 -6.15 -5.47 -31.20
CA THR A 384 -6.93 -6.30 -32.13
C THR A 384 -8.42 -6.38 -31.76
N GLN A 385 -8.79 -6.26 -30.48
CA GLN A 385 -10.20 -6.18 -30.09
C GLN A 385 -10.88 -4.87 -30.53
N ASN A 386 -10.17 -3.76 -30.44
CA ASN A 386 -10.70 -2.47 -30.84
C ASN A 386 -10.92 -2.35 -32.37
N THR A 387 -10.14 -3.08 -33.16
CA THR A 387 -10.32 -3.12 -34.62
C THR A 387 -11.42 -4.06 -35.09
N CYS A 388 -11.78 -5.09 -34.29
CA CYS A 388 -12.90 -6.00 -34.62
C CYS A 388 -14.25 -5.52 -34.10
N GLY A 389 -14.32 -4.47 -33.28
CA GLY A 389 -15.55 -4.01 -32.60
C GLY A 389 -16.49 -3.16 -33.43
N GLU A 390 -16.14 -2.76 -34.66
CA GLU A 390 -17.03 -1.91 -35.50
C GLU A 390 -17.98 -2.65 -36.42
N ASN A 391 -17.88 -3.96 -36.57
CA ASN A 391 -18.73 -4.68 -37.58
C ASN A 391 -19.23 -6.04 -37.08
N THR A 392 -19.83 -6.23 -35.96
CA THR A 392 -20.87 -7.28 -35.77
C THR A 392 -21.33 -7.31 -34.32
N VAL A 393 -22.39 -6.57 -34.03
CA VAL A 393 -23.28 -6.87 -32.90
C VAL A 393 -24.33 -7.85 -33.41
N GLU A 394 -24.02 -9.13 -33.46
CA GLU A 394 -25.04 -10.15 -33.43
C GLU A 394 -25.13 -10.72 -32.02
N ALA A 395 -26.29 -10.48 -31.43
CA ALA A 395 -26.63 -10.86 -30.06
C ALA A 395 -26.54 -12.39 -29.88
N CYS A 396 -25.78 -12.83 -28.90
CA CYS A 396 -25.91 -14.18 -28.39
C CYS A 396 -27.27 -14.36 -27.68
N PRO A 397 -28.10 -15.35 -28.07
CA PRO A 397 -29.45 -15.54 -27.54
C PRO A 397 -29.48 -16.44 -26.31
N HIS A 398 -28.70 -16.17 -25.28
CA HIS A 398 -28.93 -16.79 -23.95
C HIS A 398 -28.30 -15.90 -22.88
N GLY A 399 -29.17 -15.10 -22.26
CA GLY A 399 -28.82 -14.41 -21.03
C GLY A 399 -28.50 -15.41 -19.91
N ASN A 400 -27.27 -15.36 -19.42
CA ASN A 400 -26.98 -15.88 -18.12
C ASN A 400 -25.86 -15.05 -17.49
N THR A 401 -26.22 -14.37 -16.43
CA THR A 401 -25.41 -13.67 -15.48
C THR A 401 -24.46 -14.66 -14.78
N GLY A 402 -23.20 -14.75 -15.23
CA GLY A 402 -22.24 -15.70 -14.70
C GLY A 402 -20.78 -15.25 -14.78
N CYS A 403 -20.46 -14.00 -14.38
CA CYS A 403 -19.07 -13.55 -14.30
C CYS A 403 -18.27 -14.03 -13.08
N ALA A 404 -18.77 -15.02 -12.33
CA ALA A 404 -18.12 -15.53 -11.12
C ALA A 404 -17.26 -16.80 -11.31
N SER A 405 -17.32 -17.47 -12.46
CA SER A 405 -16.69 -18.80 -12.67
C SER A 405 -15.33 -18.79 -13.37
N TYR A 406 -14.80 -17.62 -13.74
CA TYR A 406 -13.54 -17.52 -14.49
C TYR A 406 -12.25 -17.63 -13.67
N ARG A 407 -12.32 -17.87 -12.36
CA ARG A 407 -11.10 -17.99 -11.51
C ARG A 407 -10.45 -19.38 -11.52
N GLU A 408 -11.10 -20.41 -12.04
CA GLU A 408 -10.63 -21.81 -11.95
C GLU A 408 -10.22 -22.44 -13.28
N GLY A 409 -10.40 -21.79 -14.42
CA GLY A 409 -10.19 -22.40 -15.74
C GLY A 409 -9.13 -21.76 -16.64
N MET A 410 -8.37 -20.76 -16.19
CA MET A 410 -7.31 -20.18 -17.02
C MET A 410 -6.15 -21.15 -17.16
N THR A 411 -6.09 -21.84 -18.28
CA THR A 411 -4.89 -22.57 -18.72
C THR A 411 -3.74 -21.58 -18.87
N TYR A 412 -2.66 -21.84 -18.16
CA TYR A 412 -1.42 -21.08 -18.24
C TYR A 412 -0.91 -21.07 -19.68
N VAL A 413 -0.88 -19.90 -20.31
CA VAL A 413 -0.31 -19.72 -21.64
C VAL A 413 1.19 -19.45 -21.49
N SER A 414 2.01 -20.31 -22.05
CA SER A 414 3.46 -20.16 -22.01
C SER A 414 3.93 -19.00 -22.89
N PRO A 415 5.09 -18.37 -22.66
CA PRO A 415 5.64 -17.39 -23.59
C PRO A 415 5.83 -17.92 -25.02
N ARG A 416 6.03 -19.24 -25.17
CA ARG A 416 6.07 -19.91 -26.47
C ARG A 416 4.70 -19.94 -27.12
N ASP A 417 3.66 -20.31 -26.36
CA ASP A 417 2.29 -20.39 -26.86
C ASP A 417 1.74 -18.98 -27.14
N MET A 418 2.16 -17.97 -26.35
CA MET A 418 1.88 -16.57 -26.64
C MET A 418 2.46 -16.12 -27.97
N ARG A 419 3.71 -16.51 -28.29
CA ARG A 419 4.34 -16.21 -29.61
C ARG A 419 3.76 -17.05 -30.74
N LEU A 420 3.45 -18.33 -30.52
CA LEU A 420 2.83 -19.20 -31.52
C LEU A 420 1.38 -18.75 -31.80
N GLN A 421 0.60 -18.43 -30.77
CA GLN A 421 -0.74 -17.84 -30.92
C GLN A 421 -0.71 -16.48 -31.63
N PHE A 422 0.34 -15.69 -31.43
CA PHE A 422 0.56 -14.46 -32.18
C PHE A 422 0.77 -14.71 -33.67
N LEU A 423 1.51 -15.75 -34.02
CA LEU A 423 1.74 -16.14 -35.42
C LEU A 423 0.52 -16.83 -36.07
N GLU A 424 -0.26 -17.58 -35.28
CA GLU A 424 -1.47 -18.28 -35.71
C GLU A 424 -2.73 -17.39 -35.64
N SER A 425 -2.75 -16.35 -34.80
CA SER A 425 -3.94 -15.52 -34.54
C SER A 425 -4.25 -14.50 -35.63
N GLN A 426 -3.47 -14.42 -36.70
CA GLN A 426 -3.91 -13.73 -37.92
C GLN A 426 -5.10 -14.42 -38.59
N GLU A 427 -5.39 -15.69 -38.27
CA GLU A 427 -6.46 -16.45 -38.91
C GLU A 427 -7.66 -16.88 -38.01
N GLN A 428 -7.55 -16.86 -36.65
CA GLN A 428 -8.62 -17.39 -35.79
C GLN A 428 -8.95 -16.50 -34.55
N CYS A 429 -9.30 -15.27 -34.75
CA CYS A 429 -9.22 -14.21 -33.74
C CYS A 429 -10.49 -13.93 -32.92
N ILE A 430 -11.53 -14.74 -32.84
CA ILE A 430 -12.83 -14.26 -32.34
C ILE A 430 -13.26 -14.80 -30.96
N SER A 431 -12.92 -15.99 -30.51
CA SER A 431 -13.54 -16.54 -29.27
C SER A 431 -12.72 -16.34 -27.97
N LEU A 432 -11.39 -16.34 -28.02
CA LEU A 432 -10.55 -16.20 -26.82
C LEU A 432 -10.34 -14.76 -26.32
N LYS A 433 -10.66 -13.78 -27.15
CA LYS A 433 -10.40 -12.37 -26.92
C LYS A 433 -11.31 -11.70 -25.89
N GLN A 434 -12.58 -12.10 -25.82
CA GLN A 434 -13.56 -11.49 -24.90
C GLN A 434 -13.30 -11.83 -23.43
N GLU A 435 -12.69 -12.98 -23.15
CA GLU A 435 -12.52 -13.49 -21.79
C GLU A 435 -11.37 -12.86 -21.02
N ILE A 436 -10.29 -12.49 -21.70
CA ILE A 436 -9.06 -11.97 -21.06
C ILE A 436 -9.19 -10.47 -20.74
N THR A 437 -9.85 -9.69 -21.57
CA THR A 437 -9.96 -8.24 -21.41
C THR A 437 -10.76 -7.83 -20.17
N ASN A 438 -11.83 -8.54 -19.84
CA ASN A 438 -12.66 -8.24 -18.67
C ASN A 438 -11.96 -8.52 -17.31
N THR A 439 -10.94 -9.37 -17.28
CA THR A 439 -10.23 -9.72 -16.05
C THR A 439 -9.15 -8.71 -15.67
N TYR A 440 -8.58 -7.97 -16.63
CA TYR A 440 -7.41 -7.11 -16.42
C TYR A 440 -7.71 -5.61 -16.44
N LEU A 441 -8.75 -5.17 -17.16
CA LEU A 441 -9.14 -3.77 -17.21
C LEU A 441 -9.98 -3.30 -16.01
N PHE A 442 -10.61 -4.22 -15.28
CA PHE A 442 -11.49 -3.91 -14.14
C PHE A 442 -11.08 -4.61 -12.84
N GLY A 443 -9.83 -4.50 -12.45
CA GLY A 443 -9.42 -4.75 -11.07
C GLY A 443 -10.03 -3.70 -10.13
N ARG A 444 -11.36 -3.63 -10.04
CA ARG A 444 -12.07 -2.91 -8.99
C ARG A 444 -12.71 -3.90 -8.04
N ASN A 445 -12.52 -3.57 -6.78
CA ASN A 445 -13.18 -4.11 -5.58
C ASN A 445 -12.60 -5.43 -5.07
N VAL A 446 -11.65 -5.37 -4.16
CA VAL A 446 -11.92 -5.51 -2.69
C VAL A 446 -10.85 -4.75 -1.93
#